data_47a02e228c736680b6876a9a211a2cef
#
_entry.id   47a02e228c736680b6876a9a211a2cef
#
_cell.length_a   1.000
_cell.length_b   1.000
_cell.length_c   1.000
_cell.angle_alpha   90.00
_cell.angle_beta   90.00
_cell.angle_gamma   90.00
#
_symmetry.space_group_name_H-M   'P 1'
#
loop_
_entity.id
_entity.type
_entity.pdbx_description
1 polymer ?
#
loop_
_entity_poly.entity_id
_entity_poly.type
_entity_poly.pdbx_seq_one_letter_code
_entity_poly.pdbx_strand_id
1 'polypeptide(L)'
;MKNKKWIAMLLTAAMAVTLLAGCGGGNDAASSSAAAEGSASSESSNVVVVGTNPTFAPFEYQDDEGNMTGFDLDLMEAIAADQGFEVEFKSMEFDALIGALTTGQIDAVAAGMSFDPKRNNVLFSDPYMDASLGIMVAADSDIASADDLQGKTVAAQIGTTGADEATALEEAGTATAKLLDNYNTCVQDLLTGGCDAIIIDIPVAQAYLKDHADEVKLTGEPYASDYYGIVVDEDNQELLDKINAGLANVIENGKFDELCAKYELDVPESVKDGSAKDAVAEIMSAAE
;
A
#
# COMPACT_ATOMS: atom_id res chain seq x y z
N MET A 1 -13.07 25.63 -48.09
CA MET A 1 -12.36 25.78 -49.41
C MET A 1 -10.94 25.29 -49.24
N LYS A 2 -10.57 24.35 -50.15
CA LYS A 2 -9.21 23.90 -50.56
C LYS A 2 -8.39 23.16 -49.49
N ASN A 3 -8.33 21.85 -49.52
CA ASN A 3 -7.67 20.91 -50.45
C ASN A 3 -6.17 20.69 -50.26
N LYS A 4 -5.84 19.43 -49.99
CA LYS A 4 -4.87 18.52 -50.65
C LYS A 4 -3.44 18.61 -50.11
N LYS A 5 -2.61 17.56 -49.99
CA LYS A 5 -2.51 16.24 -50.64
C LYS A 5 -1.53 15.36 -49.84
N TRP A 6 -1.78 14.12 -49.71
CA TRP A 6 -1.01 12.89 -49.86
C TRP A 6 0.41 12.99 -50.45
N ILE A 7 1.39 12.32 -49.83
CA ILE A 7 2.42 11.55 -50.55
C ILE A 7 2.79 10.35 -49.68
N ALA A 8 2.49 9.14 -50.18
CA ALA A 8 3.04 7.87 -49.78
C ALA A 8 4.35 7.64 -50.52
N MET A 9 5.38 7.09 -49.90
CA MET A 9 6.52 6.52 -50.60
C MET A 9 6.95 5.21 -49.99
N LEU A 10 6.58 4.14 -50.67
CA LEU A 10 7.10 2.77 -50.58
C LEU A 10 8.51 2.75 -51.20
N LEU A 11 9.45 2.07 -50.57
CA LEU A 11 10.58 1.47 -51.25
C LEU A 11 10.97 0.16 -50.57
N THR A 12 10.83 -0.89 -51.38
CA THR A 12 11.13 -2.31 -51.19
C THR A 12 12.59 -2.62 -51.58
N ALA A 13 13.02 -3.80 -51.13
CA ALA A 13 14.09 -4.70 -51.66
C ALA A 13 15.48 -4.52 -50.96
N ALA A 14 16.30 -5.54 -50.73
CA ALA A 14 16.30 -6.92 -51.25
C ALA A 14 17.17 -7.84 -50.38
N MET A 15 16.93 -9.11 -50.47
CA MET A 15 17.67 -10.26 -49.94
C MET A 15 19.10 -10.36 -50.48
N ALA A 16 20.00 -10.91 -49.64
CA ALA A 16 21.14 -11.68 -50.16
C ALA A 16 21.43 -12.84 -49.20
N VAL A 17 21.10 -14.05 -49.67
CA VAL A 17 21.48 -15.35 -49.14
C VAL A 17 22.83 -15.71 -49.78
N THR A 18 23.82 -16.10 -48.97
CA THR A 18 24.99 -16.87 -49.47
C THR A 18 25.21 -18.09 -48.60
N LEU A 19 24.81 -19.22 -49.17
CA LEU A 19 25.25 -20.55 -48.78
C LEU A 19 26.64 -20.80 -49.40
N LEU A 20 27.60 -21.26 -48.60
CA LEU A 20 28.74 -21.99 -49.11
C LEU A 20 28.97 -23.23 -48.23
N ALA A 21 28.70 -24.39 -48.81
CA ALA A 21 29.10 -25.66 -48.31
C ALA A 21 30.56 -25.92 -48.75
N GLY A 22 31.37 -26.50 -47.87
CA GLY A 22 32.70 -26.98 -48.17
C GLY A 22 33.04 -28.14 -47.23
N CYS A 23 32.92 -29.36 -47.80
CA CYS A 23 33.44 -30.62 -47.21
C CYS A 23 34.97 -30.69 -47.39
N GLY A 24 35.66 -31.28 -46.42
CA GLY A 24 37.05 -31.75 -46.59
C GLY A 24 37.63 -32.21 -45.27
N GLY A 25 37.84 -33.55 -45.13
CA GLY A 25 38.27 -34.24 -43.93
C GLY A 25 39.79 -34.19 -43.67
N GLY A 26 40.16 -34.70 -42.50
CA GLY A 26 41.54 -35.07 -42.16
C GLY A 26 41.92 -34.86 -40.71
N ASN A 27 42.09 -35.87 -40.07
CA ASN A 27 42.57 -36.39 -38.79
C ASN A 27 43.61 -35.56 -37.96
N ASP A 28 43.51 -35.78 -36.65
CA ASP A 28 44.47 -35.84 -35.57
C ASP A 28 44.87 -34.64 -34.71
N ALA A 29 44.74 -34.94 -33.45
CA ALA A 29 45.51 -34.51 -32.29
C ALA A 29 44.95 -33.50 -31.30
N ALA A 30 44.69 -34.05 -30.14
CA ALA A 30 44.36 -33.48 -28.86
C ALA A 30 45.04 -32.15 -28.52
N SER A 31 44.24 -31.18 -28.06
CA SER A 31 44.64 -30.24 -27.03
C SER A 31 43.44 -29.76 -26.26
N SER A 32 43.41 -30.10 -25.00
CA SER A 32 42.47 -29.62 -24.02
C SER A 32 42.56 -28.10 -23.86
N SER A 33 41.52 -27.39 -24.17
CA SER A 33 41.31 -26.04 -23.68
C SER A 33 39.91 -25.99 -23.08
N ALA A 34 39.88 -25.91 -21.77
CA ALA A 34 38.70 -25.70 -21.00
C ALA A 34 38.05 -24.40 -21.45
N ALA A 35 36.90 -24.51 -22.10
CA ALA A 35 35.98 -23.41 -22.22
C ALA A 35 35.42 -23.13 -20.81
N ALA A 36 35.84 -22.03 -20.24
CA ALA A 36 35.13 -21.45 -19.10
C ALA A 36 33.74 -21.09 -19.58
N GLU A 37 32.75 -21.90 -19.25
CA GLU A 37 31.39 -21.47 -19.22
C GLU A 37 31.30 -20.35 -18.18
N GLY A 38 31.29 -19.12 -18.65
CA GLY A 38 30.87 -17.99 -17.87
C GLY A 38 29.41 -18.22 -17.51
N SER A 39 29.18 -18.72 -16.29
CA SER A 39 27.90 -18.52 -15.62
C SER A 39 27.68 -17.02 -15.62
N ALA A 40 26.83 -16.55 -16.50
CA ALA A 40 26.14 -15.29 -16.29
C ALA A 40 25.30 -15.54 -15.03
N SER A 41 25.82 -15.13 -13.88
CA SER A 41 25.00 -14.87 -12.73
C SER A 41 23.98 -13.85 -13.23
N SER A 42 22.72 -14.24 -13.40
CA SER A 42 21.62 -13.31 -13.37
C SER A 42 21.79 -12.58 -12.03
N GLU A 43 22.23 -11.34 -12.06
CA GLU A 43 22.00 -10.45 -10.95
C GLU A 43 20.49 -10.46 -10.78
N SER A 44 20.00 -11.16 -9.75
CA SER A 44 18.63 -10.99 -9.30
C SER A 44 18.53 -9.51 -9.00
N SER A 45 17.67 -8.80 -9.72
CA SER A 45 17.41 -7.41 -9.42
C SER A 45 17.01 -7.35 -7.94
N ASN A 46 17.81 -6.67 -7.13
CA ASN A 46 17.56 -6.49 -5.69
C ASN A 46 16.48 -5.42 -5.49
N VAL A 47 15.48 -5.40 -6.38
CA VAL A 47 14.36 -4.47 -6.41
C VAL A 47 13.14 -5.19 -5.89
N VAL A 48 12.53 -4.64 -4.86
CA VAL A 48 11.26 -5.08 -4.27
C VAL A 48 10.15 -4.20 -4.83
N VAL A 49 9.16 -4.81 -5.47
CA VAL A 49 8.00 -4.10 -6.00
C VAL A 49 6.96 -3.95 -4.89
N VAL A 50 6.67 -2.72 -4.51
CA VAL A 50 5.77 -2.39 -3.38
C VAL A 50 4.46 -1.82 -3.89
N GLY A 51 3.35 -2.50 -3.60
CA GLY A 51 2.01 -2.01 -3.89
C GLY A 51 1.57 -0.96 -2.88
N THR A 52 0.89 0.09 -3.36
CA THR A 52 0.37 1.17 -2.52
C THR A 52 -0.88 1.78 -3.15
N ASN A 53 -1.73 2.43 -2.34
CA ASN A 53 -2.92 3.15 -2.83
C ASN A 53 -2.80 4.65 -2.53
N PRO A 54 -2.23 5.48 -3.45
CA PRO A 54 -1.83 6.86 -3.14
C PRO A 54 -3.02 7.83 -3.09
N THR A 55 -3.99 7.53 -2.24
CA THR A 55 -5.18 8.35 -1.94
C THR A 55 -5.43 8.48 -0.43
N PHE A 56 -4.40 8.19 0.41
CA PHE A 56 -4.52 8.00 1.84
C PHE A 56 -3.50 8.86 2.61
N ALA A 57 -3.59 10.19 2.46
CA ALA A 57 -2.70 11.13 3.15
C ALA A 57 -2.85 11.02 4.68
N PRO A 58 -1.75 11.12 5.44
CA PRO A 58 -0.38 11.46 5.05
C PRO A 58 0.51 10.25 4.74
N PHE A 59 -0.05 9.01 4.70
CA PHE A 59 0.70 7.76 4.55
C PHE A 59 1.14 7.52 3.11
N GLU A 60 0.21 7.60 2.15
CA GLU A 60 0.48 7.52 0.71
C GLU A 60 -0.49 8.38 -0.08
N TYR A 61 0.05 9.29 -0.86
CA TYR A 61 -0.76 10.23 -1.66
C TYR A 61 0.02 10.73 -2.87
N GLN A 62 -0.66 11.45 -3.75
CA GLN A 62 -0.02 12.18 -4.84
C GLN A 62 0.16 13.64 -4.42
N ASP A 63 1.36 14.17 -4.60
CA ASP A 63 1.63 15.60 -4.43
C ASP A 63 1.01 16.44 -5.56
N ASP A 64 1.13 17.76 -5.48
CA ASP A 64 0.60 18.70 -6.48
C ASP A 64 1.21 18.51 -7.89
N GLU A 65 2.35 17.84 -8.00
CA GLU A 65 3.03 17.50 -9.25
C GLU A 65 2.62 16.13 -9.79
N GLY A 66 1.85 15.36 -9.01
CA GLY A 66 1.38 14.01 -9.31
C GLY A 66 2.37 12.90 -8.99
N ASN A 67 3.43 13.19 -8.20
CA ASN A 67 4.35 12.17 -7.72
C ASN A 67 3.76 11.46 -6.50
N MET A 68 3.98 10.17 -6.40
CA MET A 68 3.64 9.41 -5.19
C MET A 68 4.60 9.79 -4.06
N THR A 69 4.07 10.06 -2.89
CA THR A 69 4.79 10.42 -1.67
C THR A 69 3.98 10.00 -0.45
N GLY A 70 4.56 10.09 0.74
CA GLY A 70 3.89 9.79 2.00
C GLY A 70 4.79 9.06 2.97
N PHE A 71 4.29 8.94 4.20
CA PHE A 71 5.02 8.31 5.29
C PHE A 71 5.41 6.85 4.96
N ASP A 72 4.48 6.06 4.42
CA ASP A 72 4.69 4.65 4.10
C ASP A 72 5.76 4.46 3.02
N LEU A 73 5.77 5.33 2.02
CA LEU A 73 6.75 5.27 0.95
C LEU A 73 8.16 5.59 1.49
N ASP A 74 8.27 6.69 2.23
CA ASP A 74 9.54 7.10 2.83
C ASP A 74 10.05 6.09 3.88
N LEU A 75 9.14 5.48 4.66
CA LEU A 75 9.48 4.42 5.61
C LEU A 75 10.05 3.20 4.88
N MET A 76 9.37 2.76 3.81
CA MET A 76 9.82 1.63 3.02
C MET A 76 11.16 1.89 2.32
N GLU A 77 11.40 3.11 1.82
CA GLU A 77 12.69 3.54 1.29
C GLU A 77 13.79 3.54 2.37
N ALA A 78 13.48 3.99 3.59
CA ALA A 78 14.44 3.97 4.71
C ALA A 78 14.80 2.53 5.12
N ILE A 79 13.81 1.63 5.18
CA ILE A 79 14.02 0.20 5.43
C ILE A 79 14.88 -0.41 4.32
N ALA A 80 14.57 -0.14 3.06
CA ALA A 80 15.31 -0.64 1.91
C ALA A 80 16.77 -0.19 1.90
N ALA A 81 17.01 1.09 2.20
CA ALA A 81 18.36 1.65 2.31
C ALA A 81 19.17 0.99 3.43
N ASP A 82 18.55 0.70 4.58
CA ASP A 82 19.20 0.00 5.70
C ASP A 82 19.53 -1.45 5.36
N GLN A 83 18.63 -2.16 4.67
CA GLN A 83 18.74 -3.57 4.36
C GLN A 83 19.41 -3.88 3.01
N GLY A 84 19.76 -2.85 2.24
CA GLY A 84 20.52 -2.96 1.01
C GLY A 84 19.72 -3.52 -0.17
N PHE A 85 18.45 -3.18 -0.31
CA PHE A 85 17.64 -3.42 -1.49
C PHE A 85 17.07 -2.11 -2.05
N GLU A 86 16.51 -2.14 -3.25
CA GLU A 86 15.84 -1.02 -3.89
C GLU A 86 14.33 -1.25 -3.89
N VAL A 87 13.52 -0.19 -3.96
CA VAL A 87 12.06 -0.28 -4.05
C VAL A 87 11.55 0.35 -5.34
N GLU A 88 10.50 -0.28 -5.90
CA GLU A 88 9.70 0.28 -6.98
C GLU A 88 8.23 0.32 -6.51
N PHE A 89 7.64 1.51 -6.41
CA PHE A 89 6.26 1.65 -5.98
C PHE A 89 5.29 1.51 -7.16
N LYS A 90 4.22 0.73 -6.92
CA LYS A 90 3.16 0.46 -7.89
C LYS A 90 1.80 0.84 -7.33
N SER A 91 1.19 1.86 -7.93
CA SER A 91 -0.15 2.32 -7.55
C SER A 91 -1.23 1.34 -8.02
N MET A 92 -2.17 1.01 -7.12
CA MET A 92 -3.37 0.24 -7.42
C MET A 92 -4.48 0.53 -6.41
N GLU A 93 -5.69 0.05 -6.66
CA GLU A 93 -6.78 0.16 -5.71
C GLU A 93 -6.50 -0.67 -4.46
N PHE A 94 -6.96 -0.18 -3.29
CA PHE A 94 -6.61 -0.78 -2.00
C PHE A 94 -7.08 -2.24 -1.88
N ASP A 95 -8.29 -2.53 -2.29
CA ASP A 95 -8.89 -3.88 -2.27
C ASP A 95 -8.22 -4.88 -3.21
N ALA A 96 -7.46 -4.38 -4.20
CA ALA A 96 -6.68 -5.21 -5.12
C ALA A 96 -5.30 -5.61 -4.58
N LEU A 97 -4.76 -4.92 -3.55
CA LEU A 97 -3.38 -5.06 -3.08
C LEU A 97 -3.06 -6.50 -2.63
N ILE A 98 -3.89 -7.10 -1.79
CA ILE A 98 -3.68 -8.49 -1.30
C ILE A 98 -3.73 -9.49 -2.45
N GLY A 99 -4.67 -9.31 -3.40
CA GLY A 99 -4.75 -10.17 -4.58
C GLY A 99 -3.54 -10.04 -5.50
N ALA A 100 -2.98 -8.83 -5.65
CA ALA A 100 -1.76 -8.60 -6.42
C ALA A 100 -0.53 -9.20 -5.73
N LEU A 101 -0.47 -9.14 -4.40
CA LEU A 101 0.60 -9.72 -3.59
C LEU A 101 0.60 -11.26 -3.72
N THR A 102 -0.49 -11.92 -3.42
CA THR A 102 -0.62 -13.38 -3.45
C THR A 102 -0.49 -14.00 -4.85
N THR A 103 -0.60 -13.19 -5.91
CA THR A 103 -0.35 -13.61 -7.30
C THR A 103 1.04 -13.23 -7.82
N GLY A 104 1.91 -12.66 -6.97
CA GLY A 104 3.28 -12.28 -7.31
C GLY A 104 3.39 -11.12 -8.30
N GLN A 105 2.40 -10.23 -8.37
CA GLN A 105 2.46 -9.02 -9.18
C GLN A 105 3.21 -7.89 -8.46
N ILE A 106 3.27 -7.98 -7.12
CA ILE A 106 4.04 -7.16 -6.20
C ILE A 106 4.66 -8.07 -5.14
N ASP A 107 5.71 -7.61 -4.46
CA ASP A 107 6.45 -8.36 -3.45
C ASP A 107 6.06 -7.97 -2.02
N ALA A 108 5.60 -6.73 -1.85
CA ALA A 108 5.15 -6.19 -0.55
C ALA A 108 4.02 -5.18 -0.74
N VAL A 109 3.32 -4.86 0.35
CA VAL A 109 2.33 -3.78 0.43
C VAL A 109 2.75 -2.82 1.54
N ALA A 110 2.83 -1.52 1.21
CA ALA A 110 2.94 -0.41 2.15
C ALA A 110 1.83 0.60 1.78
N ALA A 111 0.75 0.58 2.55
CA ALA A 111 -0.50 1.25 2.19
C ALA A 111 -1.43 1.47 3.39
N GLY A 112 -0.91 1.84 4.58
CA GLY A 112 -1.72 1.95 5.78
C GLY A 112 -2.52 0.66 6.05
N MET A 113 -1.90 -0.51 5.81
CA MET A 113 -2.61 -1.79 5.86
C MET A 113 -2.80 -2.25 7.30
N SER A 114 -4.04 -2.26 7.75
CA SER A 114 -4.44 -2.73 9.07
C SER A 114 -4.26 -4.23 9.25
N PHE A 115 -3.86 -4.64 10.47
CA PHE A 115 -3.89 -6.03 10.87
C PHE A 115 -5.33 -6.53 10.94
N ASP A 116 -5.62 -7.54 10.12
CA ASP A 116 -6.94 -8.15 10.06
C ASP A 116 -6.77 -9.65 9.82
N PRO A 117 -7.28 -10.51 10.73
CA PRO A 117 -7.18 -11.96 10.59
C PRO A 117 -7.90 -12.53 9.37
N LYS A 118 -8.76 -11.74 8.71
CA LYS A 118 -9.41 -12.13 7.45
C LYS A 118 -8.46 -12.04 6.24
N ARG A 119 -7.32 -11.36 6.36
CA ARG A 119 -6.31 -11.25 5.29
C ARG A 119 -5.47 -12.53 5.25
N ASN A 120 -5.89 -13.47 4.40
CA ASN A 120 -5.29 -14.80 4.30
C ASN A 120 -4.10 -14.83 3.35
N ASN A 121 -3.21 -15.81 3.54
CA ASN A 121 -2.03 -16.10 2.72
C ASN A 121 -1.02 -14.93 2.68
N VAL A 122 -0.93 -14.19 3.78
CA VAL A 122 0.01 -13.08 3.93
C VAL A 122 0.65 -13.08 5.31
N LEU A 123 1.81 -12.45 5.42
CA LEU A 123 2.49 -12.15 6.67
C LEU A 123 2.59 -10.64 6.84
N PHE A 124 2.39 -10.19 8.06
CA PHE A 124 2.56 -8.81 8.45
C PHE A 124 3.92 -8.58 9.12
N SER A 125 4.51 -7.42 8.89
CA SER A 125 5.65 -6.93 9.66
C SER A 125 5.27 -6.69 11.12
N ASP A 126 6.24 -6.30 11.93
CA ASP A 126 5.94 -5.63 13.19
C ASP A 126 5.08 -4.38 12.92
N PRO A 127 4.16 -4.02 13.83
CA PRO A 127 3.34 -2.82 13.67
C PRO A 127 4.21 -1.56 13.71
N TYR A 128 3.90 -0.59 12.82
CA TYR A 128 4.65 0.65 12.75
C TYR A 128 3.82 1.90 13.10
N MET A 129 2.50 1.82 13.13
CA MET A 129 1.64 2.96 13.42
C MET A 129 0.38 2.51 14.18
N ASP A 130 -0.04 3.32 15.16
CA ASP A 130 -1.37 3.25 15.76
C ASP A 130 -2.35 3.96 14.82
N ALA A 131 -3.41 3.27 14.45
CA ALA A 131 -4.34 3.68 13.40
C ALA A 131 -5.80 3.57 13.82
N SER A 132 -6.08 3.61 15.12
CA SER A 132 -7.43 3.45 15.67
C SER A 132 -8.50 4.11 14.80
N LEU A 133 -9.62 3.42 14.59
CA LEU A 133 -10.74 3.91 13.80
C LEU A 133 -11.52 5.00 14.54
N GLY A 134 -12.00 5.98 13.79
CA GLY A 134 -12.86 7.06 14.27
C GLY A 134 -14.09 7.25 13.41
N ILE A 135 -15.03 8.05 13.89
CA ILE A 135 -16.22 8.45 13.15
C ILE A 135 -16.04 9.90 12.74
N MET A 136 -15.96 10.16 11.43
CA MET A 136 -15.93 11.50 10.86
C MET A 136 -17.33 11.87 10.32
N VAL A 137 -17.79 13.07 10.64
CA VAL A 137 -19.10 13.58 10.26
C VAL A 137 -19.01 15.03 9.78
N ALA A 138 -20.03 15.54 9.13
CA ALA A 138 -20.14 16.97 8.81
C ALA A 138 -20.08 17.81 10.10
N ALA A 139 -19.50 19.02 10.02
CA ALA A 139 -19.28 19.87 11.19
C ALA A 139 -20.59 20.25 11.92
N ASP A 140 -21.70 20.37 11.19
CA ASP A 140 -23.04 20.69 11.70
C ASP A 140 -23.86 19.44 12.07
N SER A 141 -23.29 18.22 11.95
CA SER A 141 -23.97 16.96 12.29
C SER A 141 -24.27 16.87 13.79
N ASP A 142 -25.44 16.32 14.13
CA ASP A 142 -25.84 16.00 15.50
C ASP A 142 -25.30 14.63 15.99
N ILE A 143 -24.65 13.85 15.12
CA ILE A 143 -24.03 12.57 15.49
C ILE A 143 -22.87 12.86 16.45
N ALA A 144 -22.94 12.33 17.67
CA ALA A 144 -21.96 12.53 18.73
C ALA A 144 -21.23 11.24 19.14
N SER A 145 -21.72 10.07 18.73
CA SER A 145 -21.17 8.77 19.05
C SER A 145 -21.66 7.69 18.09
N ALA A 146 -21.14 6.47 18.22
CA ALA A 146 -21.58 5.31 17.45
C ALA A 146 -23.07 4.96 17.69
N ASP A 147 -23.60 5.28 18.85
CA ASP A 147 -25.02 5.04 19.18
C ASP A 147 -25.98 5.86 18.29
N ASP A 148 -25.51 6.98 17.75
CA ASP A 148 -26.30 7.88 16.90
C ASP A 148 -26.32 7.43 15.42
N LEU A 149 -25.64 6.35 15.08
CA LEU A 149 -25.60 5.82 13.70
C LEU A 149 -26.87 5.07 13.30
N GLN A 150 -27.83 4.88 14.22
CA GLN A 150 -29.08 4.18 13.91
C GLN A 150 -29.86 4.87 12.76
N GLY A 151 -30.06 4.12 11.68
CA GLY A 151 -30.77 4.57 10.46
C GLY A 151 -29.97 5.55 9.59
N LYS A 152 -28.66 5.70 9.82
CA LYS A 152 -27.74 6.55 9.08
C LYS A 152 -27.09 5.78 7.92
N THR A 153 -26.56 6.53 6.97
CA THR A 153 -25.67 5.99 5.92
C THR A 153 -24.23 6.22 6.35
N VAL A 154 -23.48 5.13 6.52
CA VAL A 154 -22.07 5.14 6.95
C VAL A 154 -21.20 4.74 5.79
N ALA A 155 -20.31 5.63 5.38
CA ALA A 155 -19.34 5.35 4.31
C ALA A 155 -18.02 4.83 4.86
N ALA A 156 -17.31 4.03 4.04
CA ALA A 156 -15.94 3.61 4.28
C ALA A 156 -15.29 3.23 2.95
N GLN A 157 -13.96 3.15 2.92
CA GLN A 157 -13.24 2.66 1.74
C GLN A 157 -13.33 1.13 1.71
N ILE A 158 -13.68 0.58 0.55
CA ILE A 158 -13.76 -0.89 0.33
C ILE A 158 -12.43 -1.57 0.66
N GLY A 159 -12.50 -2.73 1.33
CA GLY A 159 -11.34 -3.55 1.69
C GLY A 159 -10.60 -3.11 2.97
N THR A 160 -11.05 -2.05 3.65
CA THR A 160 -10.49 -1.59 4.95
C THR A 160 -11.23 -2.21 6.13
N THR A 161 -10.61 -2.16 7.31
CA THR A 161 -11.27 -2.49 8.59
C THR A 161 -12.47 -1.56 8.86
N GLY A 162 -12.39 -0.30 8.44
CA GLY A 162 -13.54 0.63 8.47
C GLY A 162 -14.73 0.15 7.64
N ALA A 163 -14.49 -0.48 6.49
CA ALA A 163 -15.55 -1.08 5.68
C ALA A 163 -16.17 -2.32 6.34
N ASP A 164 -15.37 -3.10 7.05
CA ASP A 164 -15.85 -4.25 7.84
C ASP A 164 -16.80 -3.77 8.96
N GLU A 165 -16.41 -2.71 9.67
CA GLU A 165 -17.26 -2.12 10.72
C GLU A 165 -18.56 -1.53 10.15
N ALA A 166 -18.49 -0.81 9.04
CA ALA A 166 -19.69 -0.30 8.37
C ALA A 166 -20.63 -1.45 7.93
N THR A 167 -20.05 -2.54 7.42
CA THR A 167 -20.81 -3.74 7.02
C THR A 167 -21.44 -4.44 8.24
N ALA A 168 -20.71 -4.54 9.35
CA ALA A 168 -21.24 -5.10 10.59
C ALA A 168 -22.42 -4.28 11.13
N LEU A 169 -22.39 -2.95 11.03
CA LEU A 169 -23.50 -2.08 11.37
C LEU A 169 -24.73 -2.34 10.47
N GLU A 170 -24.53 -2.60 9.18
CA GLU A 170 -25.61 -2.93 8.24
C GLU A 170 -26.21 -4.29 8.55
N GLU A 171 -25.38 -5.30 8.80
CA GLU A 171 -25.83 -6.66 9.18
C GLU A 171 -26.61 -6.67 10.50
N ALA A 172 -26.24 -5.79 11.43
CA ALA A 172 -26.98 -5.58 12.68
C ALA A 172 -28.30 -4.79 12.51
N GLY A 173 -28.56 -4.24 11.30
CA GLY A 173 -29.73 -3.38 11.04
C GLY A 173 -29.62 -2.00 11.72
N THR A 174 -28.42 -1.57 12.08
CA THR A 174 -28.15 -0.29 12.73
C THR A 174 -28.00 0.82 11.68
N ALA A 175 -27.20 0.61 10.66
CA ALA A 175 -26.92 1.61 9.63
C ALA A 175 -27.03 1.01 8.23
N THR A 176 -26.86 1.84 7.20
CA THR A 176 -26.66 1.39 5.82
C THR A 176 -25.21 1.62 5.46
N ALA A 177 -24.47 0.56 5.09
CA ALA A 177 -23.09 0.68 4.64
C ALA A 177 -23.01 1.23 3.22
N LYS A 178 -22.09 2.15 2.98
CA LYS A 178 -21.77 2.70 1.66
C LYS A 178 -20.29 2.57 1.39
N LEU A 179 -19.89 1.49 0.72
CA LEU A 179 -18.49 1.22 0.42
C LEU A 179 -18.09 1.93 -0.88
N LEU A 180 -17.01 2.71 -0.82
CA LEU A 180 -16.50 3.54 -1.91
C LEU A 180 -15.03 3.21 -2.18
N ASP A 181 -14.52 3.57 -3.36
CA ASP A 181 -13.19 3.16 -3.82
C ASP A 181 -12.03 3.74 -3.00
N ASN A 182 -12.23 4.96 -2.42
CA ASN A 182 -11.22 5.63 -1.59
C ASN A 182 -11.84 6.66 -0.65
N TYR A 183 -11.07 7.08 0.37
CA TYR A 183 -11.54 8.05 1.35
C TYR A 183 -11.74 9.46 0.79
N ASN A 184 -11.02 9.87 -0.26
CA ASN A 184 -11.31 11.14 -0.94
C ASN A 184 -12.76 11.16 -1.45
N THR A 185 -13.22 10.04 -2.02
CA THR A 185 -14.61 9.89 -2.48
C THR A 185 -15.59 9.85 -1.30
N CYS A 186 -15.25 9.19 -0.19
CA CYS A 186 -16.06 9.18 1.03
C CYS A 186 -16.26 10.60 1.57
N VAL A 187 -15.18 11.39 1.65
CA VAL A 187 -15.24 12.79 2.15
C VAL A 187 -16.07 13.67 1.23
N GLN A 188 -15.90 13.56 -0.08
CA GLN A 188 -16.76 14.30 -1.04
C GLN A 188 -18.23 13.90 -0.91
N ASP A 189 -18.50 12.64 -0.66
CA ASP A 189 -19.87 12.14 -0.45
C ASP A 189 -20.47 12.69 0.85
N LEU A 190 -19.69 12.74 1.93
CA LEU A 190 -20.08 13.35 3.20
C LEU A 190 -20.40 14.84 3.03
N LEU A 191 -19.52 15.61 2.40
CA LEU A 191 -19.67 17.05 2.18
C LEU A 191 -20.87 17.39 1.30
N THR A 192 -21.29 16.48 0.43
CA THR A 192 -22.47 16.67 -0.44
C THR A 192 -23.75 16.05 0.12
N GLY A 193 -23.69 15.46 1.31
CA GLY A 193 -24.83 14.83 1.98
C GLY A 193 -25.24 13.47 1.40
N GLY A 194 -24.32 12.79 0.74
CA GLY A 194 -24.53 11.46 0.19
C GLY A 194 -24.34 10.34 1.22
N CYS A 195 -23.68 10.62 2.34
CA CYS A 195 -23.62 9.81 3.55
C CYS A 195 -23.72 10.71 4.78
N ASP A 196 -23.99 10.13 5.96
CA ASP A 196 -24.12 10.84 7.24
C ASP A 196 -22.82 10.80 8.06
N ALA A 197 -22.02 9.74 7.90
CA ALA A 197 -20.79 9.51 8.63
C ALA A 197 -19.78 8.70 7.79
N ILE A 198 -18.52 8.75 8.17
CA ILE A 198 -17.43 7.91 7.62
C ILE A 198 -16.76 7.21 8.78
N ILE A 199 -16.54 5.90 8.70
CA ILE A 199 -15.60 5.19 9.56
C ILE A 199 -14.25 5.21 8.87
N ILE A 200 -13.24 5.77 9.55
CA ILE A 200 -11.94 6.11 8.97
C ILE A 200 -10.87 6.08 10.06
N ASP A 201 -9.64 5.80 9.69
CA ASP A 201 -8.48 5.86 10.58
C ASP A 201 -8.26 7.28 11.09
N ILE A 202 -8.07 7.43 12.39
CA ILE A 202 -7.96 8.73 13.05
C ILE A 202 -6.82 9.59 12.48
N PRO A 203 -5.59 9.07 12.22
CA PRO A 203 -4.53 9.88 11.64
C PRO A 203 -4.88 10.43 10.25
N VAL A 204 -5.62 9.65 9.45
CA VAL A 204 -6.09 10.08 8.11
C VAL A 204 -7.21 11.10 8.23
N ALA A 205 -8.18 10.87 9.12
CA ALA A 205 -9.21 11.86 9.41
C ALA A 205 -8.62 13.21 9.88
N GLN A 206 -7.56 13.18 10.68
CA GLN A 206 -6.85 14.38 11.13
C GLN A 206 -6.22 15.15 9.96
N ALA A 207 -5.72 14.47 8.92
CA ALA A 207 -5.23 15.14 7.72
C ALA A 207 -6.38 15.87 6.98
N TYR A 208 -7.54 15.21 6.81
CA TYR A 208 -8.72 15.88 6.23
C TYR A 208 -9.21 17.06 7.08
N LEU A 209 -9.18 16.96 8.41
CA LEU A 209 -9.55 18.05 9.31
C LEU A 209 -8.68 19.30 9.15
N LYS A 210 -7.41 19.18 8.73
CA LYS A 210 -6.55 20.34 8.45
C LYS A 210 -7.05 21.13 7.25
N ASP A 211 -7.51 20.45 6.20
CA ASP A 211 -7.97 21.06 4.96
C ASP A 211 -9.45 21.46 5.00
N HIS A 212 -10.26 20.80 5.83
CA HIS A 212 -11.72 20.92 5.92
C HIS A 212 -12.22 21.22 7.34
N ALA A 213 -11.44 21.98 8.13
CA ALA A 213 -11.70 22.23 9.57
C ALA A 213 -13.12 22.78 9.88
N ASP A 214 -13.70 23.57 8.98
CA ASP A 214 -15.02 24.14 9.14
C ASP A 214 -16.15 23.28 8.54
N GLU A 215 -15.81 22.18 7.87
CA GLU A 215 -16.75 21.34 7.09
C GLU A 215 -16.96 19.97 7.72
N VAL A 216 -15.93 19.38 8.36
CA VAL A 216 -15.99 18.06 9.00
C VAL A 216 -15.43 18.07 10.41
N LYS A 217 -15.79 17.06 11.21
CA LYS A 217 -15.24 16.82 12.55
C LYS A 217 -15.16 15.32 12.84
N LEU A 218 -14.20 14.93 13.68
CA LEU A 218 -14.24 13.65 14.38
C LEU A 218 -15.22 13.75 15.56
N THR A 219 -15.91 12.68 15.86
CA THR A 219 -16.88 12.61 16.95
C THR A 219 -16.77 11.30 17.72
N GLY A 220 -17.13 11.35 19.01
CA GLY A 220 -17.04 10.21 19.91
C GLY A 220 -15.62 9.86 20.34
N GLU A 221 -15.51 8.73 21.06
CA GLU A 221 -14.24 8.08 21.37
C GLU A 221 -13.77 7.27 20.15
N PRO A 222 -12.49 6.84 20.12
CA PRO A 222 -12.04 5.91 19.09
C PRO A 222 -12.98 4.71 18.97
N TYR A 223 -13.36 4.39 17.74
CA TYR A 223 -14.37 3.36 17.46
C TYR A 223 -13.82 1.95 17.70
N ALA A 224 -12.59 1.70 17.23
CA ALA A 224 -11.86 0.45 17.42
C ALA A 224 -10.36 0.72 17.40
N SER A 225 -9.59 -0.13 18.11
CA SER A 225 -8.12 -0.11 18.03
C SER A 225 -7.66 -0.76 16.75
N ASP A 226 -6.71 -0.16 16.07
CA ASP A 226 -6.12 -0.63 14.83
C ASP A 226 -4.64 -0.27 14.75
N TYR A 227 -3.87 -1.02 13.96
CA TYR A 227 -2.45 -0.82 13.75
C TYR A 227 -2.08 -1.10 12.30
N TYR A 228 -1.09 -0.39 11.76
CA TYR A 228 -0.56 -0.65 10.43
C TYR A 228 0.68 -1.54 10.45
N GLY A 229 0.76 -2.44 9.45
CA GLY A 229 1.94 -3.24 9.16
C GLY A 229 2.22 -3.26 7.65
N ILE A 230 3.49 -3.50 7.30
CA ILE A 230 3.88 -3.81 5.93
C ILE A 230 3.54 -5.29 5.69
N VAL A 231 3.01 -5.62 4.52
CA VAL A 231 2.52 -6.96 4.22
C VAL A 231 3.36 -7.62 3.14
N VAL A 232 3.67 -8.89 3.30
CA VAL A 232 4.34 -9.73 2.31
C VAL A 232 3.57 -11.04 2.10
N ASP A 233 3.85 -11.74 1.00
CA ASP A 233 3.29 -13.07 0.74
C ASP A 233 3.69 -14.08 1.84
N GLU A 234 2.79 -15.02 2.17
CA GLU A 234 3.01 -16.00 3.25
C GLU A 234 4.26 -16.87 3.04
N ASP A 235 4.70 -17.05 1.82
CA ASP A 235 5.89 -17.81 1.46
C ASP A 235 7.18 -16.95 1.49
N ASN A 236 7.12 -15.62 1.72
CA ASN A 236 8.26 -14.70 1.65
C ASN A 236 8.78 -14.25 3.02
N GLN A 237 9.06 -15.21 3.90
CA GLN A 237 9.63 -14.95 5.24
C GLN A 237 10.96 -14.19 5.18
N GLU A 238 11.80 -14.42 4.14
CA GLU A 238 13.08 -13.72 4.00
C GLU A 238 12.91 -12.21 3.85
N LEU A 239 11.95 -11.76 3.03
CA LEU A 239 11.65 -10.35 2.88
C LEU A 239 11.05 -9.75 4.16
N LEU A 240 10.16 -10.49 4.83
CA LEU A 240 9.60 -10.07 6.12
C LEU A 240 10.69 -9.85 7.17
N ASP A 241 11.65 -10.77 7.28
CA ASP A 241 12.75 -10.67 8.24
C ASP A 241 13.61 -9.42 7.95
N LYS A 242 13.87 -9.10 6.67
CA LYS A 242 14.57 -7.87 6.27
C LYS A 242 13.75 -6.63 6.62
N ILE A 243 12.46 -6.62 6.31
CA ILE A 243 11.56 -5.50 6.63
C ILE A 243 11.55 -5.24 8.14
N ASN A 244 11.38 -6.28 8.97
CA ASN A 244 11.37 -6.14 10.42
C ASN A 244 12.72 -5.67 10.99
N ALA A 245 13.83 -6.20 10.46
CA ALA A 245 15.16 -5.76 10.88
C ALA A 245 15.40 -4.28 10.52
N GLY A 246 15.03 -3.88 9.29
CA GLY A 246 15.15 -2.49 8.85
C GLY A 246 14.23 -1.55 9.63
N LEU A 247 12.98 -1.95 9.89
CA LEU A 247 12.04 -1.17 10.70
C LEU A 247 12.60 -0.94 12.11
N ALA A 248 13.11 -1.99 12.77
CA ALA A 248 13.74 -1.87 14.08
C ALA A 248 14.92 -0.89 14.06
N ASN A 249 15.80 -0.97 13.05
CA ASN A 249 16.94 -0.07 12.89
C ASN A 249 16.51 1.38 12.63
N VAL A 250 15.49 1.59 11.79
CA VAL A 250 14.93 2.92 11.48
C VAL A 250 14.31 3.57 12.71
N ILE A 251 13.67 2.78 13.59
CA ILE A 251 13.16 3.25 14.89
C ILE A 251 14.33 3.57 15.83
N GLU A 252 15.31 2.67 15.99
CA GLU A 252 16.41 2.83 16.93
C GLU A 252 17.31 4.03 16.58
N ASN A 253 17.58 4.28 15.30
CA ASN A 253 18.45 5.35 14.84
C ASN A 253 17.75 6.73 14.78
N GLY A 254 16.45 6.82 15.10
CA GLY A 254 15.65 8.03 15.12
C GLY A 254 15.12 8.50 13.77
N LYS A 255 15.37 7.76 12.69
CA LYS A 255 14.83 8.10 11.36
C LYS A 255 13.30 8.02 11.32
N PHE A 256 12.71 7.09 12.07
CA PHE A 256 11.26 6.97 12.23
C PHE A 256 10.64 8.26 12.81
N ASP A 257 11.25 8.81 13.88
CA ASP A 257 10.79 10.05 14.50
C ASP A 257 10.90 11.25 13.53
N GLU A 258 11.96 11.28 12.70
CA GLU A 258 12.09 12.29 11.64
C GLU A 258 10.97 12.18 10.58
N LEU A 259 10.60 10.95 10.20
CA LEU A 259 9.51 10.72 9.26
C LEU A 259 8.16 11.10 9.86
N CYS A 260 7.87 10.72 11.10
CA CYS A 260 6.68 11.18 11.81
C CYS A 260 6.59 12.72 11.81
N ALA A 261 7.69 13.40 12.16
CA ALA A 261 7.73 14.86 12.16
C ALA A 261 7.55 15.46 10.74
N LYS A 262 8.12 14.83 9.70
CA LYS A 262 7.96 15.28 8.29
C LYS A 262 6.50 15.28 7.86
N TYR A 263 5.76 14.26 8.26
CA TYR A 263 4.36 14.07 7.86
C TYR A 263 3.35 14.52 8.93
N GLU A 264 3.83 15.23 9.96
CA GLU A 264 3.02 15.76 11.06
C GLU A 264 2.18 14.68 11.78
N LEU A 265 2.77 13.48 11.89
CA LEU A 265 2.23 12.36 12.64
C LEU A 265 2.79 12.35 14.06
N ASP A 266 1.96 11.91 15.00
CA ASP A 266 2.44 11.61 16.34
C ASP A 266 3.29 10.33 16.32
N VAL A 267 4.39 10.34 17.09
CA VAL A 267 5.21 9.13 17.24
C VAL A 267 4.48 8.16 18.16
N PRO A 268 4.10 6.95 17.69
CA PRO A 268 3.34 6.01 18.52
C PRO A 268 4.26 5.38 19.58
N GLU A 269 4.04 5.73 20.84
CA GLU A 269 4.80 5.16 21.97
C GLU A 269 4.65 3.64 22.06
N SER A 270 3.47 3.11 21.70
CA SER A 270 3.16 1.68 21.65
C SER A 270 4.07 0.90 20.69
N VAL A 271 4.49 1.53 19.59
CA VAL A 271 5.44 0.94 18.63
C VAL A 271 6.86 0.95 19.23
N LYS A 272 7.25 2.05 19.88
CA LYS A 272 8.61 2.21 20.44
C LYS A 272 8.85 1.34 21.67
N ASP A 273 7.86 1.16 22.53
CA ASP A 273 7.97 0.31 23.73
C ASP A 273 7.62 -1.17 23.46
N GLY A 274 7.12 -1.46 22.25
CA GLY A 274 6.78 -2.80 21.79
C GLY A 274 5.37 -3.28 22.20
N SER A 275 4.59 -2.49 22.94
CA SER A 275 3.24 -2.89 23.37
C SER A 275 2.24 -3.04 22.20
N ALA A 276 2.49 -2.38 21.07
CA ALA A 276 1.72 -2.57 19.84
C ALA A 276 1.75 -4.03 19.36
N LYS A 277 2.86 -4.76 19.55
CA LYS A 277 2.95 -6.17 19.15
C LYS A 277 2.00 -7.07 19.97
N ASP A 278 1.88 -6.79 21.25
CA ASP A 278 0.97 -7.53 22.14
C ASP A 278 -0.48 -7.25 21.75
N ALA A 279 -0.82 -5.98 21.46
CA ALA A 279 -2.15 -5.59 21.02
C ALA A 279 -2.53 -6.23 19.67
N VAL A 280 -1.60 -6.23 18.70
CA VAL A 280 -1.79 -6.90 17.41
C VAL A 280 -1.97 -8.41 17.58
N ALA A 281 -1.21 -9.05 18.48
CA ALA A 281 -1.38 -10.48 18.75
C ALA A 281 -2.79 -10.80 19.29
N GLU A 282 -3.38 -9.90 20.09
CA GLU A 282 -4.77 -10.03 20.55
C GLU A 282 -5.76 -9.89 19.39
N ILE A 283 -5.58 -8.88 18.50
CA ILE A 283 -6.43 -8.69 17.30
C ILE A 283 -6.40 -9.93 16.42
N MET A 284 -5.20 -10.44 16.10
CA MET A 284 -5.04 -11.58 15.21
C MET A 284 -5.54 -12.89 15.80
N SER A 285 -5.56 -13.03 17.13
CA SER A 285 -6.09 -14.23 17.83
C SER A 285 -7.60 -14.23 18.01
N ALA A 286 -8.28 -13.10 17.89
CA ALA A 286 -9.72 -12.98 18.11
C ALA A 286 -10.58 -13.66 17.02
N ALA A 287 -9.96 -14.12 15.91
CA ALA A 287 -10.65 -14.79 14.80
C ALA A 287 -10.60 -16.32 14.85
N GLU A 288 -9.91 -16.93 15.83
CA GLU A 288 -9.92 -18.37 16.08
C GLU A 288 -11.08 -18.79 16.99
#